data_162ae1100a84d6f3855bd57814434a31
#
_entry.id   162ae1100a84d6f3855bd57814434a31
#
_cell.length_a   1.000
_cell.length_b   1.000
_cell.length_c   1.000
_cell.angle_alpha   90.00
_cell.angle_beta   90.00
_cell.angle_gamma   90.00
#
_symmetry.space_group_name_H-M   'P 1'
#
loop_
_entity.id
_entity.type
_entity.pdbx_description
1 polymer ?
#
loop_
_entity_poly.entity_id
_entity_poly.type
_entity_poly.pdbx_seq_one_letter_code
_entity_poly.pdbx_strand_id
1 'polypeptide(L)'
;MDETLREFFNDVYEITRQIPRGKVLTYGRIAALAGRPQHARWVGRAMAQSPDDKTLPCHRVVNSAGQTAPGWTEQRTLLENEGVTFLTNGCVDMKKHLWEVFRHQY
;
A
#
# COMPACT_ATOMS: atom_id res chain seq x y z
N MET A 1 -11.08 11.44 -16.58
CA MET A 1 -9.71 11.20 -16.11
C MET A 1 -8.78 11.24 -17.31
N ASP A 2 -7.71 12.03 -17.23
CA ASP A 2 -6.80 12.10 -18.36
C ASP A 2 -5.92 10.84 -18.46
N GLU A 3 -5.29 10.68 -19.59
CA GLU A 3 -4.51 9.49 -19.92
C GLU A 3 -3.33 9.29 -18.95
N THR A 4 -2.65 10.37 -18.59
CA THR A 4 -1.50 10.30 -17.68
C THR A 4 -1.92 9.78 -16.31
N LEU A 5 -3.04 10.27 -15.79
CA LEU A 5 -3.54 9.84 -14.49
C LEU A 5 -4.01 8.39 -14.53
N ARG A 6 -4.61 7.98 -15.64
CA ARG A 6 -5.04 6.59 -15.82
C ARG A 6 -3.84 5.65 -15.80
N GLU A 7 -2.79 6.02 -16.52
CA GLU A 7 -1.55 5.22 -16.53
C GLU A 7 -0.95 5.12 -15.15
N PHE A 8 -0.94 6.24 -14.41
CA PHE A 8 -0.44 6.24 -13.04
C PHE A 8 -1.25 5.28 -12.15
N PHE A 9 -2.58 5.33 -12.25
CA PHE A 9 -3.43 4.44 -11.46
C PHE A 9 -3.17 2.98 -11.82
N ASN A 10 -3.01 2.67 -13.11
CA ASN A 10 -2.71 1.30 -13.54
C ASN A 10 -1.38 0.82 -12.95
N ASP A 11 -0.36 1.68 -12.97
CA ASP A 11 0.94 1.35 -12.37
C ASP A 11 0.82 1.13 -10.87
N VAL A 12 0.04 1.96 -10.19
CA VAL A 12 -0.20 1.82 -8.75
C VAL A 12 -0.83 0.46 -8.44
N TYR A 13 -1.83 0.07 -9.22
CA TYR A 13 -2.50 -1.23 -9.01
C TYR A 13 -1.54 -2.38 -9.27
N GLU A 14 -0.72 -2.31 -10.31
CA GLU A 14 0.25 -3.37 -10.59
C GLU A 14 1.29 -3.51 -9.48
N ILE A 15 1.77 -2.40 -8.96
CA ILE A 15 2.72 -2.41 -7.83
C ILE A 15 2.04 -3.03 -6.60
N THR A 16 0.81 -2.61 -6.33
CA THR A 16 0.05 -3.10 -5.17
C THR A 16 -0.15 -4.63 -5.24
N ARG A 17 -0.43 -5.15 -6.44
CA ARG A 17 -0.59 -6.60 -6.62
C ARG A 17 0.64 -7.39 -6.23
N GLN A 18 1.81 -6.79 -6.32
CA GLN A 18 3.06 -7.47 -6.04
C GLN A 18 3.44 -7.49 -4.58
N ILE A 19 2.75 -6.72 -3.72
CA ILE A 19 3.06 -6.71 -2.30
C ILE A 19 2.80 -8.10 -1.72
N PRO A 20 3.82 -8.77 -1.16
CA PRO A 20 3.62 -10.13 -0.66
C PRO A 20 2.74 -10.17 0.58
N ARG A 21 2.10 -11.30 0.77
CA ARG A 21 1.36 -11.58 1.99
C ARG A 21 2.28 -11.42 3.20
N GLY A 22 1.78 -10.74 4.24
CA GLY A 22 2.57 -10.49 5.44
C GLY A 22 3.46 -9.27 5.37
N LYS A 23 3.41 -8.54 4.25
CA LYS A 23 4.16 -7.31 4.07
C LYS A 23 3.23 -6.16 3.75
N VAL A 24 3.72 -4.93 4.01
CA VAL A 24 2.99 -3.71 3.70
C VAL A 24 3.89 -2.76 2.91
N LEU A 25 3.27 -1.84 2.20
CA LEU A 25 3.96 -0.77 1.49
C LEU A 25 3.24 0.53 1.78
N THR A 26 3.94 1.66 1.62
CA THR A 26 3.35 2.96 1.93
C THR A 26 2.90 3.65 0.66
N TYR A 27 1.97 4.61 0.81
CA TYR A 27 1.51 5.42 -0.31
C TYR A 27 2.68 6.11 -1.01
N GLY A 28 3.63 6.66 -0.23
CA GLY A 28 4.77 7.35 -0.80
C GLY A 28 5.71 6.44 -1.57
N ARG A 29 5.94 5.23 -1.07
CA ARG A 29 6.81 4.28 -1.77
C ARG A 29 6.17 3.77 -3.05
N ILE A 30 4.87 3.55 -3.03
CA ILE A 30 4.15 3.16 -4.25
C ILE A 30 4.25 4.29 -5.29
N ALA A 31 4.06 5.54 -4.87
CA ALA A 31 4.19 6.68 -5.76
C ALA A 31 5.58 6.75 -6.39
N ALA A 32 6.62 6.53 -5.58
CA ALA A 32 8.01 6.54 -6.07
C ALA A 32 8.25 5.41 -7.07
N LEU A 33 7.76 4.22 -6.79
CA LEU A 33 7.89 3.08 -7.70
C LEU A 33 7.16 3.32 -9.02
N ALA A 34 6.06 4.06 -8.97
CA ALA A 34 5.30 4.42 -10.17
C ALA A 34 5.91 5.62 -10.90
N GLY A 35 7.07 6.11 -10.44
CA GLY A 35 7.79 7.19 -11.10
C GLY A 35 7.33 8.59 -10.74
N ARG A 36 6.47 8.73 -9.74
CA ARG A 36 5.92 10.04 -9.35
C ARG A 36 5.92 10.19 -7.82
N PRO A 37 7.11 10.30 -7.20
CA PRO A 37 7.22 10.29 -5.73
C PRO A 37 6.45 11.40 -5.01
N GLN A 38 6.15 12.49 -5.70
CA GLN A 38 5.38 13.59 -5.12
C GLN A 38 3.87 13.35 -5.12
N HIS A 39 3.41 12.22 -5.66
CA HIS A 39 1.97 11.95 -5.85
C HIS A 39 1.40 10.90 -4.90
N ALA A 40 1.89 10.83 -3.66
CA ALA A 40 1.36 9.88 -2.68
C ALA A 40 -0.15 10.04 -2.45
N ARG A 41 -0.64 11.29 -2.51
CA ARG A 41 -2.08 11.57 -2.36
C ARG A 41 -2.90 10.87 -3.44
N TRP A 42 -2.38 10.83 -4.67
CA TRP A 42 -3.07 10.17 -5.78
C TRP A 42 -3.08 8.65 -5.61
N VAL A 43 -2.08 8.09 -4.94
CA VAL A 43 -2.10 6.66 -4.58
C VAL A 43 -3.27 6.39 -3.65
N GLY A 44 -3.50 7.26 -2.65
CA GLY A 44 -4.65 7.13 -1.77
C GLY A 44 -5.97 7.16 -2.53
N ARG A 45 -6.08 8.03 -3.54
CA ARG A 45 -7.26 8.08 -4.41
C ARG A 45 -7.43 6.80 -5.21
N ALA A 46 -6.32 6.28 -5.75
CA ALA A 46 -6.36 5.02 -6.49
C ALA A 46 -6.88 3.88 -5.61
N MET A 47 -6.43 3.84 -4.36
CA MET A 47 -6.92 2.81 -3.43
C MET A 47 -8.42 2.96 -3.16
N ALA A 48 -8.89 4.20 -2.96
CA ALA A 48 -10.31 4.46 -2.71
C ALA A 48 -11.19 4.12 -3.91
N GLN A 49 -10.63 4.21 -5.12
CA GLN A 49 -11.35 3.93 -6.37
C GLN A 49 -10.97 2.59 -6.96
N SER A 50 -10.32 1.72 -6.17
CA SER A 50 -9.82 0.45 -6.68
C SER A 50 -10.96 -0.39 -7.25
N PRO A 51 -10.68 -1.14 -8.33
CA PRO A 51 -11.68 -2.05 -8.85
C PRO A 51 -12.01 -3.15 -7.84
N ASP A 52 -13.21 -3.71 -7.94
CA ASP A 52 -13.62 -4.82 -7.11
C ASP A 52 -12.90 -6.08 -7.59
N ASP A 53 -11.64 -6.17 -7.25
CA ASP A 53 -10.73 -7.20 -7.73
C ASP A 53 -10.06 -7.84 -6.53
N LYS A 54 -10.41 -9.09 -6.27
CA LYS A 54 -9.89 -9.82 -5.11
C LYS A 54 -8.39 -10.09 -5.17
N THR A 55 -7.78 -9.89 -6.34
CA THR A 55 -6.33 -10.04 -6.48
C THR A 55 -5.58 -8.78 -6.10
N LEU A 56 -6.28 -7.68 -5.80
CA LEU A 56 -5.67 -6.40 -5.47
C LEU A 56 -5.65 -6.22 -3.95
N PRO A 57 -4.50 -6.44 -3.29
CA PRO A 57 -4.45 -6.43 -1.83
C PRO A 57 -4.31 -5.01 -1.28
N CYS A 58 -5.35 -4.20 -1.44
CA CYS A 58 -5.35 -2.80 -0.96
C CYS A 58 -5.10 -2.70 0.54
N HIS A 59 -5.43 -3.74 1.30
CA HIS A 59 -5.20 -3.75 2.75
C HIS A 59 -3.72 -3.75 3.11
N ARG A 60 -2.82 -4.06 2.17
CA ARG A 60 -1.37 -4.04 2.39
C ARG A 60 -0.75 -2.66 2.17
N VAL A 61 -1.58 -1.64 2.00
CA VAL A 61 -1.11 -0.26 1.80
C VAL A 61 -1.45 0.57 3.04
N VAL A 62 -0.44 1.19 3.63
CA VAL A 62 -0.57 2.00 4.85
C VAL A 62 0.18 3.31 4.66
N ASN A 63 0.04 4.25 5.60
CA ASN A 63 0.82 5.48 5.51
C ASN A 63 2.24 5.28 6.05
N SER A 64 3.06 6.31 5.98
CA SER A 64 4.48 6.22 6.37
C SER A 64 4.67 5.88 7.85
N ALA A 65 3.70 6.17 8.70
CA ALA A 65 3.74 5.81 10.11
C ALA A 65 3.24 4.40 10.39
N GLY A 66 2.73 3.70 9.38
CA GLY A 66 2.14 2.37 9.54
C GLY A 66 0.68 2.39 9.94
N GLN A 67 0.01 3.54 9.82
CA GLN A 67 -1.41 3.65 10.15
C GLN A 67 -2.26 3.10 9.02
N THR A 68 -3.34 2.40 9.39
CA THR A 68 -4.31 1.90 8.44
C THR A 68 -5.23 3.01 7.97
N ALA A 69 -5.99 2.75 6.91
CA ALA A 69 -6.89 3.75 6.32
C ALA A 69 -8.01 4.11 7.30
N PRO A 70 -8.29 5.42 7.49
CA PRO A 70 -9.39 5.84 8.36
C PRO A 70 -10.72 5.24 7.88
N GLY A 71 -11.50 4.75 8.83
CA GLY A 71 -12.83 4.22 8.53
C GLY A 71 -12.86 2.79 7.98
N TRP A 72 -11.72 2.22 7.69
CA TRP A 72 -11.66 0.83 7.22
C TRP A 72 -11.20 -0.08 8.35
N THR A 73 -12.13 -0.43 9.22
CA THR A 73 -11.83 -1.18 10.44
C THR A 73 -11.37 -2.60 10.16
N GLU A 74 -11.80 -3.21 9.05
CA GLU A 74 -11.41 -4.58 8.71
C GLU A 74 -9.96 -4.69 8.24
N GLN A 75 -9.33 -3.58 7.87
CA GLN A 75 -7.96 -3.61 7.33
C GLN A 75 -7.01 -4.27 8.31
N ARG A 76 -7.09 -3.91 9.59
CA ARG A 76 -6.23 -4.49 10.62
C ARG A 76 -6.42 -6.00 10.73
N THR A 77 -7.67 -6.45 10.74
CA THR A 77 -7.96 -7.88 10.83
C THR A 77 -7.38 -8.64 9.63
N LEU A 78 -7.53 -8.07 8.44
CA LEU A 78 -6.98 -8.69 7.23
C LEU A 78 -5.45 -8.82 7.33
N LEU A 79 -4.78 -7.78 7.82
CA LEU A 79 -3.33 -7.80 7.99
C LEU A 79 -2.92 -8.80 9.08
N GLU A 80 -3.62 -8.82 10.20
CA GLU A 80 -3.31 -9.76 11.28
C GLU A 80 -3.47 -11.21 10.81
N ASN A 81 -4.45 -11.47 9.97
CA ASN A 81 -4.64 -12.81 9.38
C ASN A 81 -3.47 -13.22 8.49
N GLU A 82 -2.69 -12.26 8.02
CA GLU A 82 -1.49 -12.53 7.22
C GLU A 82 -0.22 -12.55 8.05
N GLY A 83 -0.33 -12.47 9.37
CA GLY A 83 0.81 -12.50 10.26
C GLY A 83 1.44 -11.14 10.53
N VAL A 84 0.81 -10.05 10.08
CA VAL A 84 1.31 -8.70 10.36
C VAL A 84 1.02 -8.33 11.81
N THR A 85 2.03 -7.82 12.51
CA THR A 85 1.91 -7.44 13.92
C THR A 85 1.84 -5.92 14.05
N PHE A 86 1.17 -5.47 15.10
CA PHE A 86 0.95 -4.06 15.35
C PHE A 86 1.60 -3.65 16.67
N LEU A 87 2.07 -2.43 16.71
CA LEU A 87 2.63 -1.83 17.91
C LEU A 87 1.51 -1.39 18.85
N THR A 88 1.88 -1.05 20.09
CA THR A 88 0.89 -0.62 21.09
C THR A 88 0.14 0.65 20.66
N ASN A 89 0.74 1.48 19.81
CA ASN A 89 0.07 2.68 19.32
C ASN A 89 -0.90 2.41 18.16
N GLY A 90 -1.08 1.14 17.76
CA GLY A 90 -2.02 0.76 16.71
C GLY A 90 -1.44 0.78 15.30
N CYS A 91 -0.18 1.14 15.15
CA CYS A 91 0.48 1.15 13.85
C CYS A 91 1.10 -0.20 13.55
N VAL A 92 1.21 -0.54 12.27
CA VAL A 92 1.96 -1.72 11.82
C VAL A 92 3.41 -1.60 12.30
N ASP A 93 3.98 -2.71 12.73
CA ASP A 93 5.41 -2.77 13.04
C ASP A 93 6.19 -2.74 11.73
N MET A 94 6.53 -1.54 11.30
CA MET A 94 7.16 -1.31 10.00
C MET A 94 8.55 -1.92 9.90
N LYS A 95 9.26 -2.07 11.01
CA LYS A 95 10.57 -2.70 10.98
C LYS A 95 10.48 -4.15 10.53
N LYS A 96 9.41 -4.83 10.93
CA LYS A 96 9.20 -6.24 10.58
C LYS A 96 8.52 -6.43 9.24
N HIS A 97 7.59 -5.54 8.87
CA HIS A 97 6.64 -5.86 7.81
C HIS A 97 6.74 -4.96 6.59
N LEU A 98 7.53 -3.90 6.61
CA LEU A 98 7.70 -3.07 5.42
C LEU A 98 8.36 -3.88 4.31
N TRP A 99 7.73 -3.92 3.14
CA TRP A 99 8.30 -4.59 1.98
C TRP A 99 9.48 -3.77 1.46
N GLU A 100 10.66 -4.36 1.51
CA GLU A 100 11.92 -3.67 1.21
C GLU A 100 12.29 -3.84 -0.26
N VAL A 101 11.40 -3.41 -1.13
CA VAL A 101 11.54 -3.60 -2.57
C VAL A 101 12.79 -2.90 -3.14
N PHE A 102 13.26 -1.84 -2.48
CA PHE A 102 14.46 -1.13 -2.95
C PHE A 102 15.77 -1.79 -2.53
N ARG A 103 15.69 -2.80 -1.71
CA ARG A 103 16.87 -3.40 -1.07
C ARG A 103 17.71 -4.23 -2.02
N HIS A 104 17.15 -4.68 -3.11
CA HIS A 104 17.75 -5.64 -4.01
C HIS A 104 18.34 -5.04 -5.27
N GLN A 105 18.64 -3.75 -5.24
CA GLN A 105 19.17 -3.07 -6.41
C GLN A 105 20.70 -3.11 -6.49
N TYR A 106 21.34 -3.83 -5.61
CA TYR A 106 22.80 -3.93 -5.52
C TYR A 106 23.25 -5.34 -5.44
#